data_685d68906246004c69bcdc4a5574f05f
#
_entry.id   685d68906246004c69bcdc4a5574f05f
#
_cell.length_a   1.000
_cell.length_b   1.000
_cell.length_c   1.000
_cell.angle_alpha   90.00
_cell.angle_beta   90.00
_cell.angle_gamma   90.00
#
_symmetry.space_group_name_H-M   'P 1'
#
loop_
_entity.id
_entity.type
_entity.pdbx_description
1 polymer ?
#
loop_
_entity_poly.entity_id
_entity_poly.type
_entity_poly.pdbx_seq_one_letter_code
_entity_poly.pdbx_strand_id
1 'polypeptide(L)'
;MCEVTIVIPNYKGKEYLFSCVKSLYEKDQTEKKIPIIDNASNDGSIEEVVKEYPEVECVMLDKNYGFCRAVNIGIEKTDTPYVILLNNDTVIKDNYVKYLLDSIKKDPNIFSVEPKMIQYHDPSKIDSAGTYYNALGWAYAYGKDKSVKKYNNIRKIFAACGGASIYRKKVFEEIGMFDEKHFA
;
A
#
# COMPACT_ATOMS: atom_id res chain seq x y z
N MET A 1 17.19 -10.76 7.65
CA MET A 1 17.15 -10.44 6.20
C MET A 1 15.80 -9.78 5.93
N CYS A 2 15.78 -8.59 5.37
CA CYS A 2 14.57 -7.85 5.06
C CYS A 2 13.70 -8.65 4.07
N GLU A 3 12.42 -8.86 4.40
CA GLU A 3 11.52 -9.69 3.58
C GLU A 3 10.46 -8.86 2.83
N VAL A 4 10.35 -7.56 3.12
CA VAL A 4 9.28 -6.73 2.59
C VAL A 4 9.78 -5.33 2.18
N THR A 5 9.31 -4.88 1.03
CA THR A 5 9.45 -3.49 0.55
C THR A 5 8.09 -2.82 0.55
N ILE A 6 8.00 -1.60 1.08
CA ILE A 6 6.77 -0.80 1.10
C ILE A 6 6.93 0.31 0.06
N VAL A 7 6.27 0.16 -1.07
CA VAL A 7 6.26 1.13 -2.16
C VAL A 7 5.20 2.18 -1.90
N ILE A 8 5.61 3.45 -1.81
CA ILE A 8 4.72 4.59 -1.60
C ILE A 8 4.72 5.45 -2.86
N PRO A 9 3.68 5.38 -3.72
CA PRO A 9 3.52 6.35 -4.79
C PRO A 9 3.14 7.70 -4.20
N ASN A 10 3.84 8.77 -4.61
CA ASN A 10 3.59 10.12 -4.13
C ASN A 10 3.26 11.06 -5.29
N TYR A 11 2.20 11.83 -5.16
CA TYR A 11 1.89 12.98 -6.01
C TYR A 11 1.15 14.04 -5.20
N LYS A 12 1.78 15.22 -5.05
CA LYS A 12 1.27 16.35 -4.25
C LYS A 12 0.89 15.94 -2.81
N GLY A 13 1.78 15.15 -2.17
CA GLY A 13 1.56 14.55 -0.86
C GLY A 13 1.90 15.44 0.35
N LYS A 14 2.06 16.75 0.19
CA LYS A 14 2.52 17.70 1.23
C LYS A 14 1.81 17.53 2.58
N GLU A 15 0.50 17.28 2.56
CA GLU A 15 -0.30 17.17 3.78
C GLU A 15 -0.26 15.77 4.43
N TYR A 16 0.17 14.73 3.69
CA TYR A 16 -0.05 13.34 4.10
C TYR A 16 1.23 12.51 4.22
N LEU A 17 2.17 12.65 3.27
CA LEU A 17 3.32 11.77 3.10
C LEU A 17 4.14 11.63 4.39
N PHE A 18 4.42 12.75 5.06
CA PHE A 18 5.18 12.73 6.30
C PHE A 18 4.51 11.89 7.38
N SER A 19 3.19 12.05 7.58
CA SER A 19 2.43 11.27 8.56
C SER A 19 2.36 9.78 8.20
N CYS A 20 2.28 9.45 6.90
CA CYS A 20 2.34 8.08 6.40
C CYS A 20 3.68 7.43 6.78
N VAL A 21 4.80 8.02 6.38
CA VAL A 21 6.15 7.51 6.67
C VAL A 21 6.41 7.44 8.17
N LYS A 22 6.11 8.50 8.91
CA LYS A 22 6.24 8.53 10.37
C LYS A 22 5.53 7.35 11.03
N SER A 23 4.30 7.04 10.60
CA SER A 23 3.54 5.93 11.15
C SER A 23 4.23 4.57 10.92
N LEU A 24 4.93 4.37 9.80
CA LEU A 24 5.68 3.15 9.49
C LEU A 24 6.86 2.92 10.45
N TYR A 25 7.51 3.98 10.90
CA TYR A 25 8.60 3.90 11.86
C TYR A 25 8.11 3.76 13.31
N GLU A 26 7.07 4.50 13.68
CA GLU A 26 6.57 4.50 15.06
C GLU A 26 5.72 3.29 15.41
N LYS A 27 4.94 2.75 14.45
CA LYS A 27 3.91 1.73 14.72
C LYS A 27 4.32 0.31 14.37
N ASP A 28 5.43 0.13 13.65
CA ASP A 28 5.86 -1.21 13.25
C ASP A 28 7.38 -1.33 13.22
N GLN A 29 7.92 -2.26 14.01
CA GLN A 29 9.36 -2.51 14.15
C GLN A 29 9.89 -3.58 13.19
N THR A 30 9.06 -4.11 12.29
CA THR A 30 9.48 -5.08 11.28
C THR A 30 10.53 -4.44 10.36
N GLU A 31 11.63 -5.16 10.09
CA GLU A 31 12.63 -4.73 9.11
C GLU A 31 11.99 -4.60 7.72
N LYS A 32 12.10 -3.43 7.11
CA LYS A 32 11.44 -3.06 5.86
C LYS A 32 12.23 -2.05 5.06
N LYS A 33 12.11 -2.08 3.73
CA LYS A 33 12.57 -1.02 2.82
C LYS A 33 11.38 -0.13 2.46
N ILE A 34 11.61 1.17 2.31
CA ILE A 34 10.54 2.14 2.03
C ILE A 34 10.97 3.04 0.86
N PRO A 35 10.88 2.58 -0.41
CA PRO A 35 11.02 3.47 -1.55
C PRO A 35 9.77 4.32 -1.73
N ILE A 36 9.95 5.64 -1.85
CA ILE A 36 8.94 6.59 -2.28
C ILE A 36 9.14 6.87 -3.77
N ILE A 37 8.09 6.70 -4.56
CA ILE A 37 8.11 6.99 -6.00
C ILE A 37 7.37 8.31 -6.23
N ASP A 38 8.12 9.38 -6.38
CA ASP A 38 7.54 10.73 -6.53
C ASP A 38 7.22 11.05 -7.99
N ASN A 39 5.95 11.22 -8.27
CA ASN A 39 5.38 11.58 -9.58
C ASN A 39 5.53 13.08 -9.90
N ALA A 40 6.71 13.67 -9.70
CA ALA A 40 7.00 15.08 -9.92
C ALA A 40 6.09 16.02 -9.09
N SER A 41 6.02 15.80 -7.80
CA SER A 41 5.17 16.56 -6.87
C SER A 41 5.58 18.02 -6.77
N ASN A 42 6.88 18.31 -6.65
CA ASN A 42 7.45 19.67 -6.52
C ASN A 42 6.74 20.53 -5.46
N ASP A 43 6.34 19.91 -4.33
CA ASP A 43 5.56 20.53 -3.26
C ASP A 43 6.26 20.56 -1.90
N GLY A 44 7.51 20.07 -1.84
CA GLY A 44 8.30 19.99 -0.61
C GLY A 44 7.98 18.78 0.28
N SER A 45 7.12 17.85 -0.17
CA SER A 45 6.75 16.65 0.59
C SER A 45 7.94 15.70 0.79
N ILE A 46 8.77 15.55 -0.23
CA ILE A 46 9.96 14.68 -0.18
C ILE A 46 11.03 15.26 0.75
N GLU A 47 11.29 16.57 0.63
CA GLU A 47 12.28 17.27 1.44
C GLU A 47 11.95 17.17 2.94
N GLU A 48 10.68 17.25 3.30
CA GLU A 48 10.22 17.10 4.67
C GLU A 48 10.47 15.68 5.21
N VAL A 49 10.19 14.65 4.42
CA VAL A 49 10.43 13.26 4.80
C VAL A 49 11.92 12.97 4.94
N VAL A 50 12.74 13.33 3.93
CA VAL A 50 14.18 13.02 3.93
C VAL A 50 14.94 13.75 5.04
N LYS A 51 14.46 14.91 5.47
CA LYS A 51 15.04 15.64 6.61
C LYS A 51 14.95 14.83 7.93
N GLU A 52 13.86 14.12 8.16
CA GLU A 52 13.63 13.35 9.40
C GLU A 52 14.04 11.88 9.24
N TYR A 53 13.88 11.32 8.03
CA TYR A 53 14.14 9.92 7.68
C TYR A 53 15.11 9.84 6.48
N PRO A 54 16.41 10.18 6.67
CA PRO A 54 17.38 10.26 5.58
C PRO A 54 17.70 8.92 4.90
N GLU A 55 17.35 7.81 5.53
CA GLU A 55 17.50 6.45 4.98
C GLU A 55 16.38 6.05 3.99
N VAL A 56 15.32 6.85 3.87
CA VAL A 56 14.22 6.59 2.92
C VAL A 56 14.69 6.84 1.49
N GLU A 57 14.59 5.82 0.64
CA GLU A 57 14.92 5.95 -0.77
C GLU A 57 13.82 6.72 -1.51
N CYS A 58 14.20 7.75 -2.27
CA CYS A 58 13.27 8.52 -3.08
C CYS A 58 13.64 8.42 -4.57
N VAL A 59 12.68 8.00 -5.39
CA VAL A 59 12.78 7.95 -6.85
C VAL A 59 11.97 9.10 -7.43
N MET A 60 12.66 10.12 -7.94
CA MET A 60 12.03 11.31 -8.51
C MET A 60 11.74 11.09 -10.00
N LEU A 61 10.47 11.13 -10.39
CA LEU A 61 10.08 11.06 -11.79
C LEU A 61 10.04 12.48 -12.41
N ASP A 62 10.21 12.57 -13.71
CA ASP A 62 10.24 13.85 -14.46
C ASP A 62 8.85 14.46 -14.66
N LYS A 63 7.80 13.64 -14.58
CA LYS A 63 6.39 14.06 -14.66
C LYS A 63 5.48 13.07 -13.94
N ASN A 64 4.19 13.44 -13.79
CA ASN A 64 3.18 12.52 -13.26
C ASN A 64 2.76 11.50 -14.33
N TYR A 65 3.12 10.24 -14.11
CA TYR A 65 2.77 9.09 -14.95
C TYR A 65 1.53 8.33 -14.46
N GLY A 66 0.90 8.79 -13.39
CA GLY A 66 -0.21 8.10 -12.75
C GLY A 66 0.21 7.02 -11.76
N PHE A 67 -0.78 6.47 -11.06
CA PHE A 67 -0.58 5.48 -10.01
C PHE A 67 0.08 4.19 -10.52
N CYS A 68 -0.47 3.60 -11.58
CA CYS A 68 -0.01 2.30 -12.09
C CYS A 68 1.48 2.31 -12.45
N ARG A 69 1.96 3.36 -13.17
CA ARG A 69 3.39 3.47 -13.51
C ARG A 69 4.27 3.66 -12.28
N ALA A 70 3.86 4.49 -11.33
CA ALA A 70 4.63 4.71 -10.12
C ALA A 70 4.80 3.43 -9.29
N VAL A 71 3.71 2.67 -9.08
CA VAL A 71 3.80 1.41 -8.32
C VAL A 71 4.59 0.35 -9.07
N ASN A 72 4.48 0.27 -10.40
CA ASN A 72 5.27 -0.66 -11.21
C ASN A 72 6.76 -0.39 -11.07
N ILE A 73 7.20 0.87 -11.16
CA ILE A 73 8.60 1.26 -10.92
C ILE A 73 9.07 0.81 -9.54
N GLY A 74 8.24 1.00 -8.51
CA GLY A 74 8.56 0.55 -7.15
C GLY A 74 8.65 -0.97 -7.03
N ILE A 75 7.74 -1.73 -7.66
CA ILE A 75 7.76 -3.19 -7.68
C ILE A 75 9.02 -3.71 -8.41
N GLU A 76 9.37 -3.14 -9.56
CA GLU A 76 10.57 -3.49 -10.34
C GLU A 76 11.86 -3.32 -9.51
N LYS A 77 11.96 -2.24 -8.73
CA LYS A 77 13.10 -1.96 -7.85
C LYS A 77 13.15 -2.82 -6.58
N THR A 78 12.06 -3.52 -6.26
CA THR A 78 11.98 -4.37 -5.06
C THR A 78 12.81 -5.63 -5.23
N ASP A 79 13.69 -5.93 -4.26
CA ASP A 79 14.51 -7.15 -4.19
C ASP A 79 14.01 -8.13 -3.10
N THR A 80 12.94 -7.79 -2.38
CA THR A 80 12.34 -8.62 -1.34
C THR A 80 11.22 -9.51 -1.89
N PRO A 81 10.91 -10.66 -1.25
CA PRO A 81 9.87 -11.59 -1.73
C PRO A 81 8.45 -11.04 -1.63
N TYR A 82 8.24 -10.02 -0.78
CA TYR A 82 6.93 -9.39 -0.60
C TYR A 82 7.02 -7.89 -0.85
N VAL A 83 5.96 -7.33 -1.43
CA VAL A 83 5.80 -5.90 -1.63
C VAL A 83 4.47 -5.43 -1.03
N ILE A 84 4.51 -4.36 -0.26
CA ILE A 84 3.32 -3.63 0.18
C ILE A 84 3.19 -2.40 -0.71
N LEU A 85 2.01 -2.20 -1.28
CA LEU A 85 1.64 -0.93 -1.90
C LEU A 85 0.88 -0.13 -0.83
N LEU A 86 1.34 1.08 -0.55
CA LEU A 86 0.76 1.93 0.48
C LEU A 86 0.59 3.35 -0.08
N ASN A 87 -0.63 3.85 -0.10
CA ASN A 87 -0.89 5.23 -0.48
C ASN A 87 -0.29 6.21 0.53
N ASN A 88 0.17 7.36 0.03
CA ASN A 88 0.78 8.42 0.83
C ASN A 88 -0.17 9.09 1.83
N ASP A 89 -1.50 8.94 1.67
CA ASP A 89 -2.56 9.43 2.56
C ASP A 89 -3.04 8.40 3.61
N THR A 90 -2.26 7.34 3.81
CA THR A 90 -2.58 6.25 4.75
C THR A 90 -1.73 6.33 6.00
N VAL A 91 -2.34 6.15 7.17
CA VAL A 91 -1.65 6.00 8.47
C VAL A 91 -1.88 4.59 9.00
N ILE A 92 -0.79 3.86 9.27
CA ILE A 92 -0.89 2.48 9.74
C ILE A 92 -1.19 2.37 11.24
N LYS A 93 -1.73 1.22 11.66
CA LYS A 93 -1.87 0.83 13.07
C LYS A 93 -0.70 -0.07 13.50
N ASP A 94 -0.59 -0.30 14.81
CA ASP A 94 0.49 -1.09 15.41
C ASP A 94 0.61 -2.48 14.78
N ASN A 95 1.85 -2.89 14.46
CA ASN A 95 2.20 -4.19 13.87
C ASN A 95 1.56 -4.47 12.49
N TYR A 96 1.23 -3.46 11.72
CA TYR A 96 0.60 -3.58 10.41
C TYR A 96 1.39 -4.49 9.44
N VAL A 97 2.68 -4.21 9.27
CA VAL A 97 3.57 -4.99 8.38
C VAL A 97 3.71 -6.42 8.88
N LYS A 98 3.91 -6.58 10.18
CA LYS A 98 4.00 -7.90 10.81
C LYS A 98 2.76 -8.75 10.53
N TYR A 99 1.56 -8.22 10.75
CA TYR A 99 0.32 -8.98 10.53
C TYR A 99 0.07 -9.31 9.07
N LEU A 100 0.45 -8.44 8.15
CA LEU A 100 0.36 -8.73 6.71
C LEU A 100 1.33 -9.84 6.30
N LEU A 101 2.58 -9.80 6.76
CA LEU A 101 3.58 -10.85 6.53
C LEU A 101 3.12 -12.18 7.13
N ASP A 102 2.68 -12.20 8.38
CA ASP A 102 2.17 -13.40 9.04
C ASP A 102 0.97 -14.00 8.27
N SER A 103 0.15 -13.15 7.66
CA SER A 103 -1.03 -13.60 6.92
C SER A 103 -0.69 -14.16 5.55
N ILE A 104 0.17 -13.51 4.76
CA ILE A 104 0.53 -13.96 3.42
C ILE A 104 1.41 -15.22 3.44
N LYS A 105 2.16 -15.44 4.52
CA LYS A 105 3.01 -16.62 4.72
C LYS A 105 2.24 -17.88 5.11
N LYS A 106 0.99 -17.78 5.54
CA LYS A 106 0.19 -18.95 5.96
C LYS A 106 -0.02 -19.97 4.87
N ASP A 107 -0.10 -19.53 3.62
CA ASP A 107 -0.28 -20.42 2.47
C ASP A 107 0.51 -19.83 1.27
N PRO A 108 1.36 -20.64 0.62
CA PRO A 108 2.12 -20.21 -0.55
C PRO A 108 1.25 -19.80 -1.75
N ASN A 109 -0.01 -20.22 -1.78
CA ASN A 109 -0.98 -19.87 -2.82
C ASN A 109 -1.66 -18.50 -2.58
N ILE A 110 -1.45 -17.86 -1.43
CA ILE A 110 -1.95 -16.50 -1.21
C ILE A 110 -1.12 -15.53 -2.06
N PHE A 111 -1.77 -14.88 -3.02
CA PHE A 111 -1.16 -13.82 -3.82
C PHE A 111 -1.09 -12.51 -3.06
N SER A 112 -2.20 -12.10 -2.46
CA SER A 112 -2.31 -10.80 -1.81
C SER A 112 -3.16 -10.85 -0.53
N VAL A 113 -2.88 -9.93 0.38
CA VAL A 113 -3.67 -9.73 1.62
C VAL A 113 -3.99 -8.26 1.76
N GLU A 114 -5.27 -7.94 1.94
CA GLU A 114 -5.76 -6.61 2.26
C GLU A 114 -6.03 -6.51 3.76
N PRO A 115 -5.54 -5.47 4.46
CA PRO A 115 -5.91 -5.21 5.84
C PRO A 115 -7.34 -4.66 5.92
N LYS A 116 -7.93 -4.69 7.09
CA LYS A 116 -9.12 -3.91 7.37
C LYS A 116 -8.77 -2.42 7.35
N MET A 117 -9.24 -1.69 6.35
CA MET A 117 -9.06 -0.26 6.21
C MET A 117 -10.19 0.49 6.93
N ILE A 118 -9.82 1.47 7.73
CA ILE A 118 -10.74 2.29 8.54
C ILE A 118 -10.69 3.72 8.01
N GLN A 119 -11.82 4.39 7.94
CA GLN A 119 -11.87 5.78 7.49
C GLN A 119 -11.08 6.68 8.44
N TYR A 120 -10.23 7.55 7.90
CA TYR A 120 -9.38 8.43 8.69
C TYR A 120 -10.18 9.45 9.50
N HIS A 121 -11.18 10.07 8.86
CA HIS A 121 -12.02 11.10 9.48
C HIS A 121 -13.16 10.55 10.35
N ASP A 122 -13.55 9.29 10.18
CA ASP A 122 -14.54 8.61 11.02
C ASP A 122 -14.08 7.20 11.39
N PRO A 123 -13.23 7.04 12.42
CA PRO A 123 -12.68 5.74 12.82
C PRO A 123 -13.71 4.70 13.29
N SER A 124 -14.98 5.07 13.39
CA SER A 124 -16.06 4.13 13.68
C SER A 124 -16.52 3.34 12.45
N LYS A 125 -16.07 3.76 11.24
CA LYS A 125 -16.50 3.21 9.95
C LYS A 125 -15.36 2.54 9.18
N ILE A 126 -15.74 1.53 8.42
CA ILE A 126 -14.88 0.83 7.45
C ILE A 126 -14.75 1.69 6.19
N ASP A 127 -13.53 1.78 5.66
CA ASP A 127 -13.28 2.20 4.29
C ASP A 127 -13.31 0.98 3.35
N SER A 128 -12.52 -0.06 3.67
CA SER A 128 -12.55 -1.34 2.97
C SER A 128 -12.22 -2.51 3.91
N ALA A 129 -12.92 -3.63 3.74
CA ALA A 129 -12.62 -4.92 4.34
C ALA A 129 -12.52 -6.03 3.28
N GLY A 130 -11.98 -5.66 2.11
CA GLY A 130 -11.80 -6.50 0.94
C GLY A 130 -12.56 -5.98 -0.27
N THR A 131 -12.02 -6.21 -1.46
CA THR A 131 -12.66 -5.87 -2.73
C THR A 131 -13.40 -7.08 -3.27
N TYR A 132 -14.64 -6.88 -3.69
CA TYR A 132 -15.50 -7.90 -4.32
C TYR A 132 -15.93 -7.46 -5.70
N TYR A 133 -16.26 -8.44 -6.53
CA TYR A 133 -16.70 -8.25 -7.90
C TYR A 133 -18.00 -9.02 -8.13
N ASN A 134 -18.99 -8.39 -8.75
CA ASN A 134 -20.26 -9.04 -9.02
C ASN A 134 -20.43 -9.45 -10.49
N ALA A 135 -21.42 -10.27 -10.79
CA ALA A 135 -21.68 -10.79 -12.13
C ALA A 135 -22.03 -9.71 -13.18
N LEU A 136 -22.35 -8.48 -12.74
CA LEU A 136 -22.66 -7.34 -13.62
C LEU A 136 -21.41 -6.52 -13.98
N GLY A 137 -20.22 -6.92 -13.52
CA GLY A 137 -18.99 -6.22 -13.84
C GLY A 137 -18.60 -5.11 -12.85
N TRP A 138 -19.23 -5.02 -11.67
CA TRP A 138 -18.93 -3.98 -10.69
C TRP A 138 -18.01 -4.47 -9.58
N ALA A 139 -16.92 -3.72 -9.35
CA ALA A 139 -16.09 -3.87 -8.17
C ALA A 139 -16.63 -2.97 -7.04
N TYR A 140 -16.59 -3.47 -5.79
CA TYR A 140 -17.00 -2.69 -4.63
C TYR A 140 -16.18 -3.05 -3.38
N ALA A 141 -15.94 -2.04 -2.53
CA ALA A 141 -15.30 -2.23 -1.23
C ALA A 141 -16.32 -2.80 -0.22
N TYR A 142 -15.99 -3.98 0.32
CA TYR A 142 -16.84 -4.63 1.32
C TYR A 142 -16.83 -3.86 2.63
N GLY A 143 -18.01 -3.62 3.15
CA GLY A 143 -18.19 -2.95 4.44
C GLY A 143 -18.04 -1.45 4.42
N LYS A 144 -17.83 -0.81 3.27
CA LYS A 144 -17.70 0.65 3.19
C LYS A 144 -18.86 1.35 3.93
N ASP A 145 -18.51 2.37 4.73
CA ASP A 145 -19.42 3.15 5.60
C ASP A 145 -20.12 2.37 6.72
N LYS A 146 -19.81 1.08 6.90
CA LYS A 146 -20.37 0.25 7.97
C LYS A 146 -19.48 0.28 9.22
N SER A 147 -20.07 -0.09 10.38
CA SER A 147 -19.38 -0.10 11.67
C SER A 147 -18.18 -1.08 11.68
N VAL A 148 -17.02 -0.60 12.13
CA VAL A 148 -15.77 -1.39 12.29
C VAL A 148 -15.95 -2.63 13.16
N LYS A 149 -16.93 -2.64 14.08
CA LYS A 149 -17.17 -3.74 15.02
C LYS A 149 -17.64 -5.04 14.35
N LYS A 150 -18.14 -4.96 13.11
CA LYS A 150 -18.73 -6.10 12.38
C LYS A 150 -17.75 -6.82 11.44
N TYR A 151 -16.54 -6.29 11.23
CA TYR A 151 -15.60 -6.78 10.20
C TYR A 151 -14.29 -7.29 10.82
N ASN A 152 -14.39 -8.28 11.72
CA ASN A 152 -13.24 -8.81 12.46
C ASN A 152 -12.80 -10.22 12.02
N ASN A 153 -13.48 -10.83 11.05
CA ASN A 153 -13.16 -12.16 10.58
C ASN A 153 -12.29 -12.13 9.32
N ILE A 154 -11.25 -12.97 9.30
CA ILE A 154 -10.45 -13.21 8.09
C ILE A 154 -11.33 -13.93 7.07
N ARG A 155 -11.24 -13.53 5.81
CA ARG A 155 -12.03 -14.11 4.71
C ARG A 155 -11.26 -14.07 3.39
N LYS A 156 -11.68 -14.92 2.45
CA LYS A 156 -11.25 -14.80 1.05
C LYS A 156 -11.93 -13.60 0.41
N ILE A 157 -11.19 -12.85 -0.38
CA ILE A 157 -11.63 -11.68 -1.14
C ILE A 157 -11.34 -11.90 -2.62
N PHE A 158 -12.00 -11.16 -3.50
CA PHE A 158 -11.75 -11.24 -4.94
C PHE A 158 -10.43 -10.55 -5.33
N ALA A 159 -10.19 -9.36 -4.81
CA ALA A 159 -8.98 -8.59 -5.05
C ALA A 159 -8.60 -7.79 -3.79
N ALA A 160 -7.32 -7.44 -3.69
CA ALA A 160 -6.81 -6.54 -2.66
C ALA A 160 -6.67 -5.12 -3.23
N CYS A 161 -7.08 -4.12 -2.44
CA CYS A 161 -6.91 -2.71 -2.80
C CYS A 161 -5.43 -2.33 -2.85
N GLY A 162 -4.99 -1.68 -3.92
CA GLY A 162 -3.60 -1.21 -4.08
C GLY A 162 -3.17 -0.11 -3.11
N GLY A 163 -4.08 0.41 -2.29
CA GLY A 163 -3.81 1.50 -1.36
C GLY A 163 -3.16 1.12 -0.03
N ALA A 164 -3.19 -0.17 0.37
CA ALA A 164 -2.63 -0.60 1.66
C ALA A 164 -2.36 -2.12 1.76
N SER A 165 -2.13 -2.82 0.66
CA SER A 165 -2.09 -4.29 0.63
C SER A 165 -0.71 -4.87 0.39
N ILE A 166 -0.46 -6.08 0.90
CA ILE A 166 0.74 -6.86 0.62
C ILE A 166 0.51 -7.84 -0.51
N TYR A 167 1.54 -8.03 -1.33
CA TYR A 167 1.56 -8.91 -2.49
C TYR A 167 2.79 -9.79 -2.48
N ARG A 168 2.65 -11.01 -3.02
CA ARG A 168 3.78 -11.91 -3.31
C ARG A 168 4.42 -11.49 -4.63
N LYS A 169 5.65 -10.96 -4.59
CA LYS A 169 6.31 -10.35 -5.76
C LYS A 169 6.39 -11.29 -6.97
N LYS A 170 6.76 -12.57 -6.76
CA LYS A 170 6.90 -13.53 -7.86
C LYS A 170 5.65 -13.69 -8.73
N VAL A 171 4.45 -13.41 -8.18
CA VAL A 171 3.21 -13.51 -8.96
C VAL A 171 3.13 -12.41 -10.00
N PHE A 172 3.64 -11.20 -9.74
CA PHE A 172 3.75 -10.16 -10.77
C PHE A 172 4.66 -10.57 -11.94
N GLU A 173 5.68 -11.39 -11.68
CA GLU A 173 6.55 -11.94 -12.73
C GLU A 173 5.80 -12.92 -13.64
N GLU A 174 4.80 -13.64 -13.09
CA GLU A 174 4.00 -14.63 -13.81
C GLU A 174 2.81 -14.02 -14.58
N ILE A 175 2.09 -13.07 -13.95
CA ILE A 175 0.83 -12.52 -14.51
C ILE A 175 0.96 -11.11 -15.10
N GLY A 176 2.11 -10.47 -14.93
CA GLY A 176 2.38 -9.08 -15.33
C GLY A 176 2.07 -8.06 -14.25
N MET A 177 2.44 -6.82 -14.53
CA MET A 177 2.30 -5.64 -13.67
C MET A 177 0.93 -4.97 -13.84
N PHE A 178 0.70 -3.87 -13.13
CA PHE A 178 -0.49 -3.03 -13.31
C PHE A 178 -0.51 -2.41 -14.72
N ASP A 179 -1.69 -2.32 -15.33
CA ASP A 179 -1.86 -1.77 -16.67
C ASP A 179 -1.67 -0.24 -16.68
N GLU A 180 -0.54 0.20 -17.26
CA GLU A 180 -0.15 1.61 -17.33
C GLU A 180 -0.95 2.42 -18.36
N LYS A 181 -1.76 1.77 -19.21
CA LYS A 181 -2.64 2.47 -20.16
C LYS A 181 -3.80 3.16 -19.46
N HIS A 182 -4.10 2.77 -18.21
CA HIS A 182 -5.09 3.41 -17.37
C HIS A 182 -4.39 4.42 -16.47
N PHE A 183 -4.60 5.69 -16.74
CA PHE A 183 -4.15 6.78 -15.87
C PHE A 183 -5.13 6.92 -14.71
N ALA A 184 -4.67 6.71 -13.47
CA ALA A 184 -5.41 6.87 -12.24
C ALA A 184 -4.64 7.78 -11.26
#